data_d87d4034b49c48032ed74afb419c7ee7
#
_entry.id   d87d4034b49c48032ed74afb419c7ee7
#
_cell.length_a   1.000
_cell.length_b   1.000
_cell.length_c   1.000
_cell.angle_alpha   90.00
_cell.angle_beta   90.00
_cell.angle_gamma   90.00
#
_symmetry.space_group_name_H-M   'P 1'
#
loop_
_entity.id
_entity.type
_entity.pdbx_description
1 polymer ?
#
loop_
_entity_poly.entity_id
_entity_poly.type
_entity_poly.pdbx_seq_one_letter_code
_entity_poly.pdbx_strand_id
1 'polypeptide(L)'
;MSSDYTLPASIRALLDGGSQTDRLDGLALHAIVRAAAPNGAAIVRDIAANYRDDYLRALRAKGLDVGREAGRLGQDEVRAYLATSILPRLVECGVLLPLDGDVERDNATVRISPTLWKDIAPRRAEFAEAMRETGEHSRLALSTPPKPRLIGGSVLEGEGLTKIYRGRKVVNDVALRLQQGEIVGLLGPNGAGKTTTFYMIVGLIDPLSGRILLDGEDITRLPMYERARRGIGYLSQEPSIFRKLSVEDNIMAILETLPLSPAERSERLEKLLDELSIKRLRKSKAYALSGGERRRLEITRALVTDPKFMMLDEPFAGVDPIAVHDIQTIVAGLRHRGIGVLISDHNVEQTLDIVDRAYIMFDGQVKVSGTVRELVFDDTVADIYLGPTLTARLRERFSRERDEVTVS
;
A
#
# COMPACT_ATOMS: atom_id res chain seq x y z
N MET A 1 -0.77 -1.14 -37.84
CA MET A 1 -2.03 -0.65 -38.45
C MET A 1 -2.81 -0.01 -37.31
N SER A 2 -2.81 1.34 -37.23
CA SER A 2 -3.60 2.06 -36.21
C SER A 2 -5.07 1.79 -36.52
N SER A 3 -5.80 1.21 -35.56
CA SER A 3 -7.23 1.01 -35.71
C SER A 3 -7.91 2.38 -35.64
N ASP A 4 -8.68 2.74 -36.69
CA ASP A 4 -9.58 3.91 -36.73
C ASP A 4 -10.74 3.81 -35.72
N TYR A 5 -10.53 3.10 -34.61
CA TYR A 5 -11.57 2.95 -33.59
C TYR A 5 -11.57 4.15 -32.64
N THR A 6 -12.62 4.93 -32.73
CA THR A 6 -12.86 6.05 -31.83
C THR A 6 -13.57 5.57 -30.55
N LEU A 7 -12.90 5.67 -29.40
CA LEU A 7 -13.46 5.31 -28.11
C LEU A 7 -14.73 6.11 -27.80
N PRO A 8 -15.74 5.49 -27.16
CA PRO A 8 -16.91 6.20 -26.63
C PRO A 8 -16.49 7.40 -25.79
N ALA A 9 -17.19 8.53 -25.93
CA ALA A 9 -16.83 9.78 -25.26
C ALA A 9 -16.72 9.62 -23.73
N SER A 10 -17.60 8.80 -23.12
CA SER A 10 -17.58 8.48 -21.69
C SER A 10 -16.28 7.78 -21.28
N ILE A 11 -15.81 6.83 -22.07
CA ILE A 11 -14.55 6.10 -21.80
C ILE A 11 -13.36 7.02 -22.03
N ARG A 12 -13.36 7.83 -23.08
CA ARG A 12 -12.29 8.79 -23.36
C ARG A 12 -12.18 9.81 -22.22
N ALA A 13 -13.29 10.39 -21.77
CA ALA A 13 -13.30 11.31 -20.64
C ALA A 13 -12.75 10.69 -19.34
N LEU A 14 -12.97 9.39 -19.12
CA LEU A 14 -12.45 8.66 -17.97
C LEU A 14 -10.94 8.37 -18.10
N LEU A 15 -10.44 8.15 -19.30
CA LEU A 15 -9.01 7.92 -19.55
C LEU A 15 -8.21 9.22 -19.59
N ASP A 16 -8.79 10.31 -20.09
CA ASP A 16 -8.16 11.63 -20.26
C ASP A 16 -8.33 12.53 -19.03
N GLY A 17 -9.33 12.26 -18.19
CA GLY A 17 -9.72 13.10 -17.06
C GLY A 17 -8.98 12.80 -15.79
N GLY A 18 -8.15 13.76 -15.32
CA GLY A 18 -7.74 13.80 -13.93
C GLY A 18 -6.28 13.44 -13.62
N SER A 19 -5.94 13.54 -12.35
CA SER A 19 -4.63 13.20 -11.78
C SER A 19 -4.23 11.76 -12.09
N GLN A 20 -2.94 11.43 -12.03
CA GLN A 20 -2.43 10.06 -12.25
C GLN A 20 -3.13 8.98 -11.41
N THR A 21 -3.75 9.36 -10.30
CA THR A 21 -4.53 8.45 -9.43
C THR A 21 -5.93 8.15 -9.99
N ASP A 22 -6.42 8.90 -10.96
CA ASP A 22 -7.78 8.78 -11.49
C ASP A 22 -7.87 8.15 -12.89
N ARG A 23 -6.74 7.81 -13.49
CA ARG A 23 -6.73 7.09 -14.78
C ARG A 23 -7.21 5.66 -14.57
N LEU A 24 -8.25 5.28 -15.31
CA LEU A 24 -8.72 3.90 -15.35
C LEU A 24 -7.64 2.99 -15.94
N ASP A 25 -7.46 1.84 -15.31
CA ASP A 25 -6.55 0.85 -15.82
C ASP A 25 -7.11 0.24 -17.11
N GLY A 26 -6.50 0.56 -18.26
CA GLY A 26 -6.89 0.05 -19.57
C GLY A 26 -6.87 -1.48 -19.64
N LEU A 27 -5.93 -2.12 -18.93
CA LEU A 27 -5.88 -3.59 -18.83
C LEU A 27 -7.08 -4.16 -18.10
N ALA A 28 -7.62 -3.46 -17.09
CA ALA A 28 -8.80 -3.91 -16.39
C ALA A 28 -10.06 -3.81 -17.27
N LEU A 29 -10.21 -2.73 -18.02
CA LEU A 29 -11.29 -2.60 -19.01
C LEU A 29 -11.19 -3.65 -20.12
N HIS A 30 -9.99 -3.92 -20.61
CA HIS A 30 -9.73 -5.01 -21.55
C HIS A 30 -10.17 -6.37 -20.97
N ALA A 31 -9.77 -6.66 -19.73
CA ALA A 31 -10.10 -7.93 -19.05
C ALA A 31 -11.62 -8.09 -18.83
N ILE A 32 -12.32 -7.00 -18.45
CA ILE A 32 -13.77 -6.98 -18.26
C ILE A 32 -14.48 -7.28 -19.59
N VAL A 33 -14.12 -6.58 -20.63
CA VAL A 33 -14.77 -6.76 -21.95
C VAL A 33 -14.49 -8.15 -22.51
N ARG A 34 -13.29 -8.70 -22.30
CA ARG A 34 -12.98 -10.09 -22.69
C ARG A 34 -13.80 -11.13 -21.93
N ALA A 35 -14.04 -10.92 -20.65
CA ALA A 35 -14.83 -11.83 -19.81
C ALA A 35 -16.34 -11.69 -20.04
N ALA A 36 -16.81 -10.57 -20.61
CA ALA A 36 -18.23 -10.27 -20.74
C ALA A 36 -18.97 -11.27 -21.67
N ALA A 37 -20.09 -11.78 -21.20
CA ALA A 37 -21.05 -12.52 -21.98
C ALA A 37 -21.79 -11.62 -22.99
N PRO A 38 -22.58 -12.15 -23.94
CA PRO A 38 -23.34 -11.35 -24.92
C PRO A 38 -24.27 -10.30 -24.30
N ASN A 39 -24.73 -10.50 -23.08
CA ASN A 39 -25.56 -9.56 -22.33
C ASN A 39 -24.77 -8.52 -21.54
N GLY A 40 -23.43 -8.45 -21.69
CA GLY A 40 -22.56 -7.53 -20.99
C GLY A 40 -22.22 -7.90 -19.54
N ALA A 41 -22.65 -9.07 -19.06
CA ALA A 41 -22.30 -9.56 -17.72
C ALA A 41 -20.98 -10.32 -17.74
N ALA A 42 -20.16 -10.19 -16.67
CA ALA A 42 -18.92 -10.90 -16.50
C ALA A 42 -18.75 -11.35 -15.04
N ILE A 43 -18.13 -12.51 -14.84
CA ILE A 43 -17.82 -13.04 -13.51
C ILE A 43 -16.47 -12.43 -13.07
N VAL A 44 -16.41 -11.93 -11.84
CA VAL A 44 -15.20 -11.26 -11.31
C VAL A 44 -13.98 -12.18 -11.33
N ARG A 45 -14.15 -13.48 -11.09
CA ARG A 45 -13.08 -14.48 -11.20
C ARG A 45 -12.46 -14.51 -12.60
N ASP A 46 -13.30 -14.50 -13.65
CA ASP A 46 -12.83 -14.57 -15.05
C ASP A 46 -12.17 -13.25 -15.48
N ILE A 47 -12.65 -12.12 -14.97
CA ILE A 47 -12.01 -10.82 -15.11
C ILE A 47 -10.62 -10.86 -14.46
N ALA A 48 -10.49 -11.38 -13.27
CA ALA A 48 -9.22 -11.48 -12.54
C ALA A 48 -8.19 -12.35 -13.28
N ALA A 49 -8.63 -13.48 -13.83
CA ALA A 49 -7.77 -14.33 -14.63
C ALA A 49 -7.26 -13.62 -15.91
N ASN A 50 -8.16 -12.99 -16.65
CA ASN A 50 -7.80 -12.23 -17.85
C ASN A 50 -6.86 -11.06 -17.54
N TYR A 51 -7.14 -10.29 -16.48
CA TYR A 51 -6.32 -9.16 -16.04
C TYR A 51 -4.90 -9.60 -15.68
N ARG A 52 -4.78 -10.69 -14.91
CA ARG A 52 -3.49 -11.26 -14.54
C ARG A 52 -2.66 -11.66 -15.77
N ASP A 53 -3.27 -12.33 -16.72
CA ASP A 53 -2.60 -12.78 -17.93
C ASP A 53 -2.12 -11.61 -18.81
N ASP A 54 -2.95 -10.59 -18.97
CA ASP A 54 -2.62 -9.38 -19.72
C ASP A 54 -1.50 -8.58 -19.03
N TYR A 55 -1.56 -8.45 -17.72
CA TYR A 55 -0.53 -7.78 -16.91
C TYR A 55 0.83 -8.50 -17.04
N LEU A 56 0.86 -9.84 -16.88
CA LEU A 56 2.09 -10.61 -17.02
C LEU A 56 2.65 -10.58 -18.47
N ARG A 57 1.77 -10.49 -19.48
CA ARG A 57 2.18 -10.30 -20.87
C ARG A 57 2.82 -8.94 -21.09
N ALA A 58 2.24 -7.89 -20.55
CA ALA A 58 2.77 -6.54 -20.64
C ALA A 58 4.14 -6.41 -19.95
N LEU A 59 4.35 -7.07 -18.80
CA LEU A 59 5.65 -7.15 -18.13
C LEU A 59 6.71 -7.85 -19.03
N ARG A 60 6.35 -8.97 -19.68
CA ARG A 60 7.27 -9.66 -20.61
C ARG A 60 7.67 -8.79 -21.79
N ALA A 61 6.73 -8.06 -22.36
CA ALA A 61 6.99 -7.15 -23.49
C ALA A 61 7.98 -6.04 -23.14
N LYS A 62 8.08 -5.68 -21.85
CA LYS A 62 9.04 -4.68 -21.34
C LYS A 62 10.36 -5.27 -20.82
N GLY A 63 10.57 -6.58 -20.97
CA GLY A 63 11.80 -7.25 -20.55
C GLY A 63 11.95 -7.43 -19.02
N LEU A 64 10.85 -7.30 -18.27
CA LEU A 64 10.85 -7.47 -16.81
C LEU A 64 10.73 -8.95 -16.40
N ASP A 65 11.30 -9.32 -15.25
CA ASP A 65 11.29 -10.70 -14.74
C ASP A 65 9.89 -11.11 -14.29
N VAL A 66 9.21 -11.83 -15.17
CA VAL A 66 7.84 -12.32 -14.96
C VAL A 66 7.76 -13.44 -13.92
N GLY A 67 8.82 -14.23 -13.73
CA GLY A 67 8.81 -15.36 -12.81
C GLY A 67 8.60 -14.90 -11.35
N ARG A 68 9.23 -13.81 -11.00
CA ARG A 68 9.13 -13.18 -9.67
C ARG A 68 7.75 -12.55 -9.44
N GLU A 69 7.19 -11.88 -10.45
CA GLU A 69 5.88 -11.23 -10.38
C GLU A 69 4.72 -12.22 -10.46
N ALA A 70 4.84 -13.28 -11.26
CA ALA A 70 3.81 -14.33 -11.36
C ALA A 70 3.57 -15.06 -10.03
N GLY A 71 4.62 -15.21 -9.20
CA GLY A 71 4.51 -15.78 -7.85
C GLY A 71 3.86 -14.85 -6.83
N ARG A 72 3.83 -13.54 -7.11
CA ARG A 72 3.24 -12.51 -6.23
C ARG A 72 1.79 -12.16 -6.59
N LEU A 73 1.40 -12.39 -7.82
CA LEU A 73 0.07 -12.10 -8.35
C LEU A 73 -0.75 -13.39 -8.42
N GLY A 74 -1.15 -13.94 -7.27
CA GLY A 74 -2.14 -14.99 -7.19
C GLY A 74 -3.49 -14.50 -7.75
N GLN A 75 -4.35 -15.46 -8.17
CA GLN A 75 -5.68 -15.08 -8.67
C GLN A 75 -6.53 -14.39 -7.60
N ASP A 76 -6.37 -14.78 -6.34
CA ASP A 76 -7.11 -14.23 -5.21
C ASP A 76 -6.68 -12.78 -4.91
N GLU A 77 -5.38 -12.48 -4.98
CA GLU A 77 -4.88 -11.11 -4.82
C GLU A 77 -5.38 -10.19 -5.93
N VAL A 78 -5.35 -10.66 -7.18
CA VAL A 78 -5.86 -9.88 -8.33
C VAL A 78 -7.36 -9.68 -8.20
N ARG A 79 -8.11 -10.70 -7.78
CA ARG A 79 -9.56 -10.61 -7.55
C ARG A 79 -9.89 -9.60 -6.45
N ALA A 80 -9.22 -9.69 -5.31
CA ALA A 80 -9.39 -8.74 -4.22
C ALA A 80 -9.07 -7.30 -4.67
N TYR A 81 -7.99 -7.12 -5.42
CA TYR A 81 -7.62 -5.83 -5.98
C TYR A 81 -8.69 -5.26 -6.92
N LEU A 82 -9.17 -6.05 -7.88
CA LEU A 82 -10.23 -5.59 -8.79
C LEU A 82 -11.49 -5.21 -8.02
N ALA A 83 -11.92 -6.05 -7.08
CA ALA A 83 -13.14 -5.85 -6.30
C ALA A 83 -13.09 -4.62 -5.39
N THR A 84 -11.92 -4.28 -4.85
CA THR A 84 -11.77 -3.18 -3.89
C THR A 84 -11.33 -1.86 -4.52
N SER A 85 -10.65 -1.90 -5.65
CA SER A 85 -10.01 -0.71 -6.21
C SER A 85 -10.56 -0.27 -7.56
N ILE A 86 -10.83 -1.20 -8.47
CA ILE A 86 -11.21 -0.87 -9.85
C ILE A 86 -12.72 -0.92 -10.06
N LEU A 87 -13.37 -2.02 -9.71
CA LEU A 87 -14.79 -2.22 -9.99
C LEU A 87 -15.68 -1.15 -9.33
N PRO A 88 -15.46 -0.74 -8.05
CA PRO A 88 -16.26 0.32 -7.44
C PRO A 88 -16.16 1.65 -8.19
N ARG A 89 -14.97 2.03 -8.65
CA ARG A 89 -14.78 3.26 -9.45
C ARG A 89 -15.52 3.19 -10.78
N LEU A 90 -15.48 2.04 -11.44
CA LEU A 90 -16.20 1.86 -12.71
C LEU A 90 -17.72 1.93 -12.51
N VAL A 91 -18.21 1.51 -11.34
CA VAL A 91 -19.62 1.68 -10.95
C VAL A 91 -19.93 3.15 -10.70
N GLU A 92 -19.11 3.86 -9.92
CA GLU A 92 -19.27 5.30 -9.65
C GLU A 92 -19.27 6.14 -10.92
N CYS A 93 -18.44 5.76 -11.90
CA CYS A 93 -18.37 6.43 -13.21
C CYS A 93 -19.46 5.98 -14.21
N GLY A 94 -20.37 5.11 -13.82
CA GLY A 94 -21.47 4.63 -14.67
C GLY A 94 -21.05 3.69 -15.80
N VAL A 95 -19.83 3.17 -15.77
CA VAL A 95 -19.32 2.15 -16.73
C VAL A 95 -19.87 0.79 -16.42
N LEU A 96 -19.96 0.44 -15.14
CA LEU A 96 -20.54 -0.80 -14.64
C LEU A 96 -21.81 -0.51 -13.83
N LEU A 97 -22.70 -1.49 -13.76
CA LEU A 97 -23.76 -1.54 -12.75
C LEU A 97 -23.15 -2.05 -11.42
N PRO A 98 -23.82 -1.81 -10.27
CA PRO A 98 -23.40 -2.34 -8.98
C PRO A 98 -23.12 -3.85 -9.04
N LEU A 99 -22.11 -4.29 -8.26
CA LEU A 99 -21.78 -5.71 -8.16
C LEU A 99 -22.96 -6.51 -7.62
N ASP A 100 -23.17 -7.70 -8.20
CA ASP A 100 -24.15 -8.67 -7.73
C ASP A 100 -23.39 -9.92 -7.25
N GLY A 101 -23.72 -10.42 -6.07
CA GLY A 101 -23.06 -11.55 -5.44
C GLY A 101 -21.91 -11.19 -4.51
N ASP A 102 -21.23 -12.22 -4.00
CA ASP A 102 -20.15 -12.14 -3.03
C ASP A 102 -18.80 -12.44 -3.70
N VAL A 103 -17.86 -11.48 -3.64
CA VAL A 103 -16.54 -11.61 -4.25
C VAL A 103 -15.73 -12.74 -3.61
N GLU A 104 -15.89 -12.97 -2.30
CA GLU A 104 -15.18 -14.03 -1.58
C GLU A 104 -15.70 -15.43 -1.96
N ARG A 105 -16.94 -15.54 -2.41
CA ARG A 105 -17.59 -16.81 -2.79
C ARG A 105 -17.49 -17.16 -4.27
N ASP A 106 -16.62 -16.49 -5.04
CA ASP A 106 -16.45 -16.73 -6.48
C ASP A 106 -17.71 -16.56 -7.36
N ASN A 107 -18.78 -15.99 -6.83
CA ASN A 107 -20.05 -15.82 -7.53
C ASN A 107 -20.38 -14.36 -7.87
N ALA A 108 -19.48 -13.43 -7.54
CA ALA A 108 -19.67 -12.03 -7.86
C ALA A 108 -19.70 -11.80 -9.37
N THR A 109 -20.67 -11.06 -9.83
CA THR A 109 -20.83 -10.65 -11.21
C THR A 109 -20.89 -9.14 -11.33
N VAL A 110 -20.37 -8.65 -12.44
CA VAL A 110 -20.51 -7.26 -12.86
C VAL A 110 -21.23 -7.22 -14.20
N ARG A 111 -21.88 -6.11 -14.49
CA ARG A 111 -22.49 -5.88 -15.80
C ARG A 111 -22.09 -4.52 -16.33
N ILE A 112 -21.62 -4.49 -17.56
CA ILE A 112 -21.36 -3.24 -18.27
C ILE A 112 -22.68 -2.50 -18.42
N SER A 113 -22.67 -1.19 -18.21
CA SER A 113 -23.86 -0.34 -18.38
C SER A 113 -24.54 -0.64 -19.73
N PRO A 114 -25.87 -0.86 -19.78
CA PRO A 114 -26.56 -1.25 -21.02
C PRO A 114 -26.39 -0.26 -22.16
N THR A 115 -26.31 1.04 -21.86
CA THR A 115 -26.07 2.09 -22.83
C THR A 115 -24.67 1.94 -23.44
N LEU A 116 -23.66 1.79 -22.60
CA LEU A 116 -22.26 1.61 -23.03
C LEU A 116 -22.06 0.27 -23.76
N TRP A 117 -22.71 -0.80 -23.28
CA TRP A 117 -22.60 -2.13 -23.90
C TRP A 117 -23.19 -2.16 -25.31
N LYS A 118 -24.26 -1.42 -25.54
CA LYS A 118 -24.84 -1.28 -26.89
C LYS A 118 -23.86 -0.68 -27.89
N ASP A 119 -23.02 0.23 -27.45
CA ASP A 119 -22.00 0.88 -28.28
C ASP A 119 -20.76 0.01 -28.48
N ILE A 120 -20.39 -0.77 -27.46
CA ILE A 120 -19.20 -1.60 -27.46
C ILE A 120 -19.42 -2.96 -28.15
N ALA A 121 -20.55 -3.63 -27.87
CA ALA A 121 -20.80 -5.01 -28.27
C ALA A 121 -20.61 -5.29 -29.77
N PRO A 122 -21.05 -4.41 -30.70
CA PRO A 122 -20.86 -4.61 -32.15
C PRO A 122 -19.39 -4.56 -32.59
N ARG A 123 -18.53 -3.84 -31.83
CA ARG A 123 -17.11 -3.64 -32.11
C ARG A 123 -16.23 -4.10 -30.94
N ARG A 124 -16.67 -5.14 -30.24
CA ARG A 124 -16.06 -5.63 -29.00
C ARG A 124 -14.56 -5.89 -29.12
N ALA A 125 -14.13 -6.54 -30.21
CA ALA A 125 -12.72 -6.87 -30.43
C ALA A 125 -11.85 -5.61 -30.58
N GLU A 126 -12.33 -4.62 -31.32
CA GLU A 126 -11.62 -3.35 -31.55
C GLU A 126 -11.54 -2.54 -30.26
N PHE A 127 -12.63 -2.48 -29.47
CA PHE A 127 -12.62 -1.83 -28.17
C PHE A 127 -11.63 -2.52 -27.22
N ALA A 128 -11.65 -3.85 -27.13
CA ALA A 128 -10.74 -4.61 -26.28
C ALA A 128 -9.28 -4.34 -26.67
N GLU A 129 -8.95 -4.30 -27.95
CA GLU A 129 -7.60 -4.03 -28.41
C GLU A 129 -7.15 -2.60 -28.10
N ALA A 130 -8.01 -1.59 -28.31
CA ALA A 130 -7.73 -0.21 -27.93
C ALA A 130 -7.47 -0.06 -26.42
N MET A 131 -8.22 -0.78 -25.58
CA MET A 131 -8.01 -0.79 -24.13
C MET A 131 -6.70 -1.49 -23.74
N ARG A 132 -6.31 -2.55 -24.43
CA ARG A 132 -5.04 -3.23 -24.23
C ARG A 132 -3.87 -2.30 -24.57
N GLU A 133 -3.90 -1.65 -25.73
CA GLU A 133 -2.87 -0.69 -26.15
C GLU A 133 -2.75 0.45 -25.13
N THR A 134 -3.87 1.04 -24.71
CA THR A 134 -3.88 2.10 -23.67
C THR A 134 -3.26 1.61 -22.37
N GLY A 135 -3.60 0.39 -21.91
CA GLY A 135 -3.04 -0.20 -20.69
C GLY A 135 -1.54 -0.51 -20.80
N GLU A 136 -1.09 -1.00 -21.94
CA GLU A 136 0.34 -1.31 -22.18
C GLU A 136 1.22 -0.06 -22.26
N HIS A 137 0.67 1.06 -22.74
CA HIS A 137 1.36 2.35 -22.79
C HIS A 137 1.29 3.12 -21.46
N SER A 138 0.40 2.74 -20.55
CA SER A 138 0.31 3.34 -19.23
C SER A 138 1.48 2.86 -18.35
N ARG A 139 2.44 3.74 -18.08
CA ARG A 139 3.57 3.44 -17.16
C ARG A 139 3.10 3.05 -15.75
N LEU A 140 1.96 3.55 -15.30
CA LEU A 140 1.39 3.24 -13.99
C LEU A 140 0.89 1.81 -13.86
N ALA A 141 0.38 1.21 -14.92
CA ALA A 141 -0.07 -0.18 -14.89
C ALA A 141 1.09 -1.18 -14.68
N LEU A 142 2.33 -0.76 -14.92
CA LEU A 142 3.49 -1.65 -15.03
C LEU A 142 4.61 -1.39 -14.01
N SER A 143 4.63 -0.25 -13.33
CA SER A 143 5.68 0.10 -12.36
C SER A 143 5.28 -0.08 -10.91
N THR A 144 3.99 -0.11 -10.63
CA THR A 144 3.46 -0.39 -9.29
C THR A 144 2.15 -1.14 -9.47
N PRO A 145 1.96 -2.32 -8.86
CA PRO A 145 0.62 -2.90 -8.80
C PRO A 145 -0.28 -1.83 -8.18
N PRO A 146 -1.42 -1.54 -8.82
CA PRO A 146 -2.29 -0.47 -8.38
C PRO A 146 -2.70 -0.70 -6.92
N LYS A 147 -2.73 0.37 -6.17
CA LYS A 147 -2.97 0.40 -4.73
C LYS A 147 -4.36 -0.16 -4.42
N PRO A 148 -4.51 -1.26 -3.66
CA PRO A 148 -5.81 -1.63 -3.15
C PRO A 148 -6.30 -0.49 -2.23
N ARG A 149 -7.27 0.29 -2.68
CA ARG A 149 -8.08 1.11 -1.79
C ARG A 149 -9.16 0.18 -1.23
N LEU A 150 -8.99 -0.25 0.00
CA LEU A 150 -10.05 -0.90 0.73
C LEU A 150 -11.16 0.13 0.98
N ILE A 151 -12.18 0.15 0.13
CA ILE A 151 -13.40 0.90 0.40
C ILE A 151 -14.07 0.17 1.57
N GLY A 152 -14.11 0.81 2.75
CA GLY A 152 -14.64 0.22 3.98
C GLY A 152 -13.61 -0.43 4.89
N GLY A 153 -12.30 -0.32 4.62
CA GLY A 153 -11.26 -0.78 5.55
C GLY A 153 -11.20 0.05 6.83
N SER A 154 -10.64 -0.56 7.89
CA SER A 154 -10.43 0.12 9.18
C SER A 154 -9.64 1.42 9.03
N VAL A 155 -9.94 2.38 9.91
CA VAL A 155 -9.30 3.69 9.96
C VAL A 155 -8.71 3.93 11.33
N LEU A 156 -7.46 4.36 11.39
CA LEU A 156 -6.77 4.78 12.60
C LEU A 156 -6.54 6.30 12.52
N GLU A 157 -7.00 7.03 13.54
CA GLU A 157 -6.95 8.49 13.56
C GLU A 157 -6.32 8.99 14.85
N GLY A 158 -5.55 10.07 14.75
CA GLY A 158 -5.11 10.88 15.88
C GLY A 158 -5.68 12.28 15.71
N GLU A 159 -6.36 12.78 16.73
CA GLU A 159 -7.00 14.09 16.73
C GLU A 159 -6.44 14.98 17.83
N GLY A 160 -5.86 16.11 17.46
CA GLY A 160 -5.42 17.13 18.41
C GLY A 160 -4.34 16.66 19.41
N LEU A 161 -3.51 15.69 19.00
CA LEU A 161 -2.53 15.06 19.87
C LEU A 161 -1.52 16.08 20.38
N THR A 162 -1.38 16.17 21.69
CA THR A 162 -0.44 17.09 22.35
C THR A 162 0.36 16.35 23.43
N LYS A 163 1.67 16.60 23.47
CA LYS A 163 2.57 16.11 24.51
C LYS A 163 3.58 17.16 24.93
N ILE A 164 3.77 17.29 26.24
CA ILE A 164 4.70 18.24 26.84
C ILE A 164 5.73 17.47 27.65
N TYR A 165 7.01 17.79 27.46
CA TYR A 165 8.11 17.33 28.31
C TYR A 165 8.89 18.53 28.84
N ARG A 166 9.06 18.62 30.16
CA ARG A 166 9.80 19.71 30.83
C ARG A 166 9.40 21.11 30.37
N GLY A 167 8.10 21.34 30.22
CA GLY A 167 7.55 22.63 29.76
C GLY A 167 7.58 22.89 28.26
N ARG A 168 8.26 22.04 27.48
CA ARG A 168 8.28 22.15 25.99
C ARG A 168 7.22 21.28 25.36
N LYS A 169 6.40 21.85 24.48
CA LYS A 169 5.48 21.08 23.64
C LYS A 169 6.27 20.34 22.56
N VAL A 170 6.45 19.03 22.72
CA VAL A 170 7.14 18.17 21.72
C VAL A 170 6.20 17.71 20.63
N VAL A 171 4.91 17.60 20.95
CA VAL A 171 3.82 17.41 20.01
C VAL A 171 2.74 18.41 20.37
N ASN A 172 2.24 19.15 19.40
CA ASN A 172 1.34 20.28 19.59
C ASN A 172 0.23 20.25 18.54
N ASP A 173 -0.94 19.79 18.95
CA ASP A 173 -2.15 19.75 18.12
C ASP A 173 -1.97 18.96 16.80
N VAL A 174 -1.36 17.76 16.89
CA VAL A 174 -1.14 16.92 15.73
C VAL A 174 -2.39 16.12 15.41
N ALA A 175 -2.86 16.24 14.17
CA ALA A 175 -3.89 15.40 13.60
C ALA A 175 -3.31 14.56 12.47
N LEU A 176 -3.68 13.27 12.43
CA LEU A 176 -3.32 12.36 11.36
C LEU A 176 -4.40 11.28 11.17
N ARG A 177 -4.44 10.74 9.97
CA ARG A 177 -5.35 9.66 9.61
C ARG A 177 -4.59 8.63 8.78
N LEU A 178 -4.82 7.35 9.07
CA LEU A 178 -4.27 6.21 8.37
C LEU A 178 -5.40 5.26 8.01
N GLN A 179 -5.53 4.93 6.75
CA GLN A 179 -6.51 3.97 6.28
C GLN A 179 -5.83 2.61 6.04
N GLN A 180 -6.55 1.55 6.27
CA GLN A 180 -6.08 0.20 5.95
C GLN A 180 -5.75 0.10 4.46
N GLY A 181 -4.60 -0.52 4.11
CA GLY A 181 -4.15 -0.65 2.73
C GLY A 181 -3.45 0.58 2.14
N GLU A 182 -3.18 1.64 2.90
CA GLU A 182 -2.31 2.75 2.47
C GLU A 182 -0.98 2.79 3.23
N ILE A 183 0.04 3.40 2.63
CA ILE A 183 1.32 3.68 3.28
C ILE A 183 1.44 5.20 3.43
N VAL A 184 1.52 5.66 4.67
CA VAL A 184 1.60 7.07 5.02
C VAL A 184 2.96 7.37 5.68
N GLY A 185 3.64 8.40 5.19
CA GLY A 185 4.87 8.91 5.80
C GLY A 185 4.57 9.90 6.94
N LEU A 186 5.29 9.80 8.05
CA LEU A 186 5.38 10.84 9.05
C LEU A 186 6.82 11.36 9.06
N LEU A 187 7.08 12.42 8.32
CA LEU A 187 8.39 12.90 7.95
C LEU A 187 8.69 14.22 8.65
N GLY A 188 9.97 14.58 8.72
CA GLY A 188 10.41 15.83 9.34
C GLY A 188 11.79 15.69 9.98
N PRO A 189 12.42 16.79 10.39
CA PRO A 189 13.75 16.78 10.99
C PRO A 189 13.79 16.08 12.35
N ASN A 190 15.00 15.81 12.85
CA ASN A 190 15.18 15.27 14.19
C ASN A 190 14.60 16.24 15.24
N GLY A 191 13.89 15.69 16.22
CA GLY A 191 13.22 16.49 17.26
C GLY A 191 11.87 17.08 16.83
N ALA A 192 11.38 16.82 15.62
CA ALA A 192 10.06 17.30 15.16
C ALA A 192 8.86 16.69 15.89
N GLY A 193 9.07 15.63 16.71
CA GLY A 193 8.00 14.99 17.47
C GLY A 193 7.50 13.66 16.89
N LYS A 194 8.08 13.17 15.80
CA LYS A 194 7.66 11.93 15.09
C LYS A 194 7.55 10.72 16.03
N THR A 195 8.64 10.30 16.65
CA THR A 195 8.67 9.14 17.57
C THR A 195 7.73 9.31 18.74
N THR A 196 7.58 10.54 19.28
CA THR A 196 6.60 10.82 20.34
C THR A 196 5.17 10.61 19.85
N THR A 197 4.86 11.03 18.65
CA THR A 197 3.57 10.79 18.00
C THR A 197 3.31 9.29 17.80
N PHE A 198 4.30 8.54 17.33
CA PHE A 198 4.23 7.07 17.23
C PHE A 198 3.94 6.44 18.59
N TYR A 199 4.67 6.83 19.63
CA TYR A 199 4.49 6.28 20.99
C TYR A 199 3.09 6.55 21.55
N MET A 200 2.50 7.71 21.25
CA MET A 200 1.13 7.99 21.62
C MET A 200 0.15 7.06 20.87
N ILE A 201 0.34 6.88 19.55
CA ILE A 201 -0.54 6.03 18.73
C ILE A 201 -0.48 4.57 19.16
N VAL A 202 0.71 4.04 19.45
CA VAL A 202 0.86 2.63 19.85
C VAL A 202 0.53 2.39 21.34
N GLY A 203 0.38 3.44 22.14
CA GLY A 203 0.02 3.35 23.56
C GLY A 203 1.20 3.08 24.49
N LEU A 204 2.41 3.49 24.09
CA LEU A 204 3.58 3.51 24.97
C LEU A 204 3.59 4.72 25.90
N ILE A 205 2.98 5.83 25.48
CA ILE A 205 2.81 7.04 26.27
C ILE A 205 1.41 7.61 26.04
N ASP A 206 0.84 8.23 27.06
CA ASP A 206 -0.44 8.91 26.95
C ASP A 206 -0.24 10.33 26.38
N PRO A 207 -1.11 10.80 25.47
CA PRO A 207 -1.18 12.21 25.12
C PRO A 207 -1.64 13.04 26.32
N LEU A 208 -1.22 14.30 26.39
CA LEU A 208 -1.73 15.26 27.37
C LEU A 208 -3.14 15.68 27.01
N SER A 209 -3.41 15.88 25.73
CA SER A 209 -4.73 16.14 25.15
C SER A 209 -4.82 15.53 23.76
N GLY A 210 -6.03 15.47 23.21
CA GLY A 210 -6.33 14.82 21.95
C GLY A 210 -6.85 13.40 22.14
N ARG A 211 -7.22 12.76 21.04
CA ARG A 211 -7.79 11.40 21.01
C ARG A 211 -7.13 10.55 19.95
N ILE A 212 -7.14 9.25 20.19
CA ILE A 212 -6.74 8.22 19.20
C ILE A 212 -7.95 7.35 18.99
N LEU A 213 -8.39 7.28 17.74
CA LEU A 213 -9.60 6.55 17.34
C LEU A 213 -9.24 5.40 16.42
N LEU A 214 -9.85 4.24 16.63
CA LEU A 214 -9.81 3.10 15.73
C LEU A 214 -11.24 2.81 15.29
N ASP A 215 -11.53 2.99 14.02
CA ASP A 215 -12.89 2.83 13.47
C ASP A 215 -13.94 3.69 14.21
N GLY A 216 -13.54 4.89 14.66
CA GLY A 216 -14.36 5.81 15.47
C GLY A 216 -14.43 5.47 16.97
N GLU A 217 -13.91 4.31 17.41
CA GLU A 217 -13.83 3.96 18.84
C GLU A 217 -12.61 4.64 19.48
N ASP A 218 -12.81 5.30 20.61
CA ASP A 218 -11.73 5.96 21.38
C ASP A 218 -10.87 4.91 22.10
N ILE A 219 -9.63 4.77 21.64
CA ILE A 219 -8.62 3.85 22.20
C ILE A 219 -7.52 4.59 22.98
N THR A 220 -7.68 5.88 23.25
CA THR A 220 -6.65 6.76 23.84
C THR A 220 -6.10 6.23 25.15
N ARG A 221 -6.96 5.65 25.99
CA ARG A 221 -6.60 5.11 27.31
C ARG A 221 -6.21 3.64 27.32
N LEU A 222 -6.32 2.96 26.16
CA LEU A 222 -5.97 1.55 26.08
C LEU A 222 -4.44 1.39 26.07
N PRO A 223 -3.89 0.47 26.87
CA PRO A 223 -2.47 0.16 26.86
C PRO A 223 -2.05 -0.53 25.55
N MET A 224 -0.76 -0.50 25.23
CA MET A 224 -0.20 -1.03 23.98
C MET A 224 -0.66 -2.45 23.66
N TYR A 225 -0.72 -3.36 24.64
CA TYR A 225 -1.11 -4.75 24.39
C TYR A 225 -2.57 -4.91 23.96
N GLU A 226 -3.47 -4.06 24.44
CA GLU A 226 -4.87 -4.05 24.00
C GLU A 226 -5.01 -3.47 22.60
N ARG A 227 -4.25 -2.42 22.27
CA ARG A 227 -4.20 -1.89 20.89
C ARG A 227 -3.62 -2.92 19.92
N ALA A 228 -2.61 -3.68 20.34
CA ALA A 228 -2.06 -4.78 19.54
C ALA A 228 -3.10 -5.87 19.25
N ARG A 229 -3.93 -6.24 20.24
CA ARG A 229 -5.05 -7.19 20.06
C ARG A 229 -6.14 -6.67 19.13
N ARG A 230 -6.26 -5.35 18.97
CA ARG A 230 -7.20 -4.70 18.04
C ARG A 230 -6.61 -4.51 16.63
N GLY A 231 -5.37 -4.97 16.42
CA GLY A 231 -4.71 -4.98 15.14
C GLY A 231 -3.74 -3.83 14.88
N ILE A 232 -3.17 -3.19 15.92
CA ILE A 232 -2.11 -2.17 15.78
C ILE A 232 -0.76 -2.80 16.07
N GLY A 233 0.01 -3.13 15.03
CA GLY A 233 1.37 -3.62 15.14
C GLY A 233 2.40 -2.49 15.25
N TYR A 234 3.54 -2.75 15.90
CA TYR A 234 4.61 -1.78 16.06
C TYR A 234 5.98 -2.42 15.82
N LEU A 235 6.77 -1.77 14.98
CA LEU A 235 8.18 -2.07 14.77
C LEU A 235 9.02 -0.90 15.27
N SER A 236 9.72 -1.12 16.39
CA SER A 236 10.56 -0.11 17.00
C SER A 236 11.85 0.16 16.21
N GLN A 237 12.43 1.33 16.43
CA GLN A 237 13.75 1.69 15.93
C GLN A 237 14.83 0.75 16.50
N GLU A 238 14.74 0.45 17.81
CA GLU A 238 15.68 -0.46 18.47
C GLU A 238 15.37 -1.94 18.16
N PRO A 239 16.43 -2.78 18.01
CA PRO A 239 16.25 -4.20 17.77
C PRO A 239 15.46 -4.91 18.88
N SER A 240 14.38 -5.59 18.50
CA SER A 240 13.44 -6.22 19.44
C SER A 240 13.48 -7.74 19.43
N ILE A 241 14.41 -8.38 18.68
CA ILE A 241 14.50 -9.84 18.56
C ILE A 241 15.08 -10.51 19.81
N PHE A 242 14.65 -11.75 20.06
CA PHE A 242 15.27 -12.61 21.06
C PHE A 242 16.57 -13.19 20.52
N ARG A 243 17.70 -12.52 20.79
CA ARG A 243 19.01 -12.78 20.17
C ARG A 243 19.50 -14.23 20.29
N LYS A 244 19.19 -14.91 21.40
CA LYS A 244 19.62 -16.29 21.68
C LYS A 244 18.69 -17.35 21.06
N LEU A 245 17.51 -16.97 20.60
CA LEU A 245 16.57 -17.87 19.95
C LEU A 245 16.91 -18.02 18.46
N SER A 246 16.46 -19.11 17.84
CA SER A 246 16.51 -19.26 16.39
C SER A 246 15.48 -18.34 15.72
N VAL A 247 15.53 -18.22 14.39
CA VAL A 247 14.53 -17.48 13.61
C VAL A 247 13.13 -18.05 13.84
N GLU A 248 12.97 -19.37 13.72
CA GLU A 248 11.69 -20.03 13.97
C GLU A 248 11.21 -19.89 15.41
N ASP A 249 12.11 -20.01 16.41
CA ASP A 249 11.75 -19.85 17.82
C ASP A 249 11.31 -18.40 18.12
N ASN A 250 11.89 -17.41 17.45
CA ASN A 250 11.48 -16.01 17.57
C ASN A 250 10.05 -15.77 17.10
N ILE A 251 9.62 -16.44 16.03
CA ILE A 251 8.26 -16.36 15.49
C ILE A 251 7.32 -17.20 16.35
N MET A 252 7.74 -18.42 16.69
CA MET A 252 6.94 -19.35 17.50
C MET A 252 6.61 -18.78 18.88
N ALA A 253 7.55 -18.06 19.52
CA ALA A 253 7.34 -17.42 20.81
C ALA A 253 6.15 -16.43 20.82
N ILE A 254 5.85 -15.81 19.67
CA ILE A 254 4.66 -14.95 19.54
C ILE A 254 3.42 -15.79 19.19
N LEU A 255 3.56 -16.77 18.28
CA LEU A 255 2.45 -17.67 17.91
C LEU A 255 1.87 -18.41 19.13
N GLU A 256 2.72 -18.78 20.10
CA GLU A 256 2.30 -19.44 21.35
C GLU A 256 1.42 -18.56 22.24
N THR A 257 1.49 -17.24 22.10
CA THR A 257 0.61 -16.29 22.83
C THR A 257 -0.78 -16.18 22.23
N LEU A 258 -0.99 -16.72 21.02
CA LEU A 258 -2.27 -16.68 20.32
C LEU A 258 -3.11 -17.93 20.60
N PRO A 259 -4.44 -17.84 20.56
CA PRO A 259 -5.34 -18.96 20.78
C PRO A 259 -5.39 -19.91 19.55
N LEU A 260 -4.23 -20.42 19.13
CA LEU A 260 -4.05 -21.31 17.99
C LEU A 260 -3.69 -22.72 18.45
N SER A 261 -4.17 -23.73 17.74
CA SER A 261 -3.73 -25.11 17.90
C SER A 261 -2.27 -25.29 17.45
N PRO A 262 -1.57 -26.36 17.89
CA PRO A 262 -0.22 -26.65 17.43
C PRO A 262 -0.09 -26.75 15.90
N ALA A 263 -1.09 -27.31 15.22
CA ALA A 263 -1.12 -27.43 13.77
C ALA A 263 -1.22 -26.07 13.09
N GLU A 264 -2.14 -25.22 13.53
CA GLU A 264 -2.30 -23.86 13.02
C GLU A 264 -1.04 -22.99 13.25
N ARG A 265 -0.38 -23.14 14.40
CA ARG A 265 0.91 -22.44 14.65
C ARG A 265 1.98 -22.88 13.67
N SER A 266 2.09 -24.18 13.39
CA SER A 266 3.06 -24.72 12.45
C SER A 266 2.79 -24.22 11.02
N GLU A 267 1.56 -24.26 10.57
CA GLU A 267 1.15 -23.76 9.26
C GLU A 267 1.46 -22.26 9.12
N ARG A 268 1.10 -21.47 10.12
CA ARG A 268 1.35 -20.02 10.12
C ARG A 268 2.83 -19.69 10.18
N LEU A 269 3.62 -20.46 10.90
CA LEU A 269 5.09 -20.35 10.91
C LEU A 269 5.67 -20.56 9.51
N GLU A 270 5.28 -21.65 8.82
CA GLU A 270 5.76 -21.95 7.47
C GLU A 270 5.40 -20.80 6.50
N LYS A 271 4.15 -20.34 6.54
CA LYS A 271 3.68 -19.24 5.72
C LYS A 271 4.51 -17.97 5.94
N LEU A 272 4.73 -17.56 7.18
CA LEU A 272 5.50 -16.36 7.52
C LEU A 272 6.98 -16.47 7.11
N LEU A 273 7.59 -17.65 7.26
CA LEU A 273 8.98 -17.90 6.85
C LEU A 273 9.14 -17.79 5.31
N ASP A 274 8.16 -18.29 4.56
CA ASP A 274 8.16 -18.23 3.09
C ASP A 274 7.88 -16.80 2.58
N GLU A 275 6.86 -16.13 3.10
CA GLU A 275 6.44 -14.79 2.68
C GLU A 275 7.59 -13.76 2.77
N LEU A 276 8.39 -13.81 3.84
CA LEU A 276 9.48 -12.86 4.05
C LEU A 276 10.86 -13.42 3.65
N SER A 277 10.88 -14.57 2.94
CA SER A 277 12.09 -15.18 2.38
C SER A 277 13.19 -15.44 3.42
N ILE A 278 12.80 -15.84 4.64
CA ILE A 278 13.72 -16.15 5.73
C ILE A 278 13.76 -17.65 6.10
N LYS A 279 13.04 -18.50 5.36
CA LYS A 279 12.95 -19.94 5.61
C LYS A 279 14.31 -20.64 5.65
N ARG A 280 15.24 -20.24 4.77
CA ARG A 280 16.62 -20.76 4.77
C ARG A 280 17.37 -20.52 6.09
N LEU A 281 16.96 -19.50 6.85
CA LEU A 281 17.58 -19.08 8.11
C LEU A 281 16.88 -19.64 9.34
N ARG A 282 15.84 -20.46 9.17
CA ARG A 282 14.95 -20.89 10.26
C ARG A 282 15.67 -21.39 11.51
N LYS A 283 16.76 -22.14 11.36
CA LYS A 283 17.57 -22.68 12.46
C LYS A 283 18.71 -21.75 12.90
N SER A 284 18.98 -20.68 12.17
CA SER A 284 20.03 -19.72 12.52
C SER A 284 19.65 -18.97 13.80
N LYS A 285 20.63 -18.77 14.68
CA LYS A 285 20.42 -17.93 15.87
C LYS A 285 20.32 -16.47 15.47
N ALA A 286 19.42 -15.73 16.10
CA ALA A 286 19.13 -14.35 15.70
C ALA A 286 20.32 -13.38 15.86
N TYR A 287 21.28 -13.67 16.75
CA TYR A 287 22.51 -12.87 16.86
C TYR A 287 23.45 -13.02 15.65
N ALA A 288 23.33 -14.10 14.87
CA ALA A 288 24.16 -14.36 13.70
C ALA A 288 23.61 -13.76 12.40
N LEU A 289 22.43 -13.13 12.46
CA LEU A 289 21.79 -12.52 11.31
C LEU A 289 22.46 -11.19 10.92
N SER A 290 22.56 -10.93 9.62
CA SER A 290 22.89 -9.60 9.09
C SER A 290 21.85 -8.55 9.50
N GLY A 291 22.13 -7.26 9.30
CA GLY A 291 21.21 -6.17 9.61
C GLY A 291 19.86 -6.32 8.88
N GLY A 292 19.90 -6.59 7.58
CA GLY A 292 18.71 -6.79 6.76
C GLY A 292 17.91 -8.05 7.12
N GLU A 293 18.61 -9.19 7.38
CA GLU A 293 17.96 -10.43 7.82
C GLU A 293 17.30 -10.27 9.19
N ARG A 294 17.94 -9.53 10.09
CA ARG A 294 17.40 -9.19 11.40
C ARG A 294 16.13 -8.36 11.25
N ARG A 295 16.16 -7.31 10.40
CA ARG A 295 15.00 -6.44 10.16
C ARG A 295 13.83 -7.21 9.55
N ARG A 296 14.10 -8.14 8.64
CA ARG A 296 13.07 -9.06 8.12
C ARG A 296 12.44 -9.90 9.22
N LEU A 297 13.24 -10.46 10.13
CA LEU A 297 12.73 -11.24 11.27
C LEU A 297 11.87 -10.36 12.20
N GLU A 298 12.26 -9.13 12.46
CA GLU A 298 11.49 -8.17 13.28
C GLU A 298 10.13 -7.87 12.65
N ILE A 299 10.10 -7.60 11.34
CA ILE A 299 8.86 -7.40 10.59
C ILE A 299 8.00 -8.68 10.63
N THR A 300 8.60 -9.86 10.42
CA THR A 300 7.89 -11.14 10.51
C THR A 300 7.19 -11.30 11.84
N ARG A 301 7.90 -11.03 12.94
CA ARG A 301 7.34 -11.11 14.30
C ARG A 301 6.17 -10.17 14.51
N ALA A 302 6.26 -8.94 13.99
CA ALA A 302 5.18 -7.98 14.08
C ALA A 302 3.94 -8.40 13.27
N LEU A 303 4.14 -9.18 12.20
CA LEU A 303 3.05 -9.71 11.36
C LEU A 303 2.39 -10.98 11.92
N VAL A 304 2.96 -11.60 12.96
CA VAL A 304 2.40 -12.81 13.58
C VAL A 304 0.97 -12.60 14.07
N THR A 305 0.64 -11.40 14.56
CA THR A 305 -0.68 -11.06 15.11
C THR A 305 -1.70 -10.65 14.06
N ASP A 306 -1.33 -10.68 12.77
CA ASP A 306 -2.16 -10.26 11.64
C ASP A 306 -2.75 -8.85 11.80
N PRO A 307 -1.88 -7.84 11.91
CA PRO A 307 -2.32 -6.49 12.24
C PRO A 307 -3.06 -5.83 11.06
N LYS A 308 -4.04 -4.99 11.39
CA LYS A 308 -4.70 -4.08 10.43
C LYS A 308 -3.80 -2.89 10.08
N PHE A 309 -2.97 -2.47 11.03
CA PHE A 309 -2.07 -1.33 10.92
C PHE A 309 -0.68 -1.68 11.43
N MET A 310 0.35 -1.21 10.74
CA MET A 310 1.75 -1.33 11.14
C MET A 310 2.38 0.05 11.32
N MET A 311 2.89 0.30 12.52
CA MET A 311 3.67 1.49 12.84
C MET A 311 5.16 1.14 12.71
N LEU A 312 5.86 1.72 11.74
CA LEU A 312 7.27 1.45 11.44
C LEU A 312 8.11 2.67 11.80
N ASP A 313 8.83 2.59 12.92
CA ASP A 313 9.71 3.67 13.37
C ASP A 313 11.13 3.44 12.87
N GLU A 314 11.58 4.27 11.94
CA GLU A 314 12.88 4.22 11.25
C GLU A 314 13.26 2.80 10.76
N PRO A 315 12.45 2.17 9.88
CA PRO A 315 12.69 0.80 9.47
C PRO A 315 13.97 0.60 8.66
N PHE A 316 14.53 1.66 8.08
CA PHE A 316 15.77 1.62 7.28
C PHE A 316 17.01 1.96 8.08
N ALA A 317 16.89 2.36 9.34
CA ALA A 317 18.02 2.74 10.17
C ALA A 317 18.99 1.56 10.41
N GLY A 318 20.30 1.80 10.18
CA GLY A 318 21.34 0.79 10.40
C GLY A 318 21.28 -0.43 9.46
N VAL A 319 20.59 -0.30 8.34
CA VAL A 319 20.51 -1.31 7.28
C VAL A 319 21.40 -0.90 6.12
N ASP A 320 22.11 -1.87 5.53
CA ASP A 320 22.93 -1.60 4.35
C ASP A 320 22.05 -1.24 3.12
N PRO A 321 22.57 -0.45 2.15
CA PRO A 321 21.78 0.04 1.03
C PRO A 321 21.13 -1.05 0.17
N ILE A 322 21.75 -2.23 0.07
CA ILE A 322 21.20 -3.34 -0.72
C ILE A 322 19.97 -3.92 0.01
N ALA A 323 20.10 -4.10 1.32
CA ALA A 323 19.01 -4.63 2.14
C ALA A 323 17.86 -3.63 2.34
N VAL A 324 18.10 -2.32 2.20
CA VAL A 324 17.04 -1.29 2.23
C VAL A 324 16.00 -1.54 1.15
N HIS A 325 16.41 -1.83 -0.08
CA HIS A 325 15.48 -2.12 -1.17
C HIS A 325 14.59 -3.35 -0.88
N ASP A 326 15.16 -4.37 -0.27
CA ASP A 326 14.40 -5.54 0.16
C ASP A 326 13.34 -5.18 1.21
N ILE A 327 13.69 -4.33 2.18
CA ILE A 327 12.75 -3.87 3.21
C ILE A 327 11.66 -2.97 2.59
N GLN A 328 12.02 -2.07 1.67
CA GLN A 328 11.05 -1.29 0.90
C GLN A 328 10.05 -2.20 0.18
N THR A 329 10.53 -3.27 -0.46
CA THR A 329 9.69 -4.26 -1.14
C THR A 329 8.73 -4.94 -0.16
N ILE A 330 9.22 -5.32 1.03
CA ILE A 330 8.38 -5.93 2.08
C ILE A 330 7.31 -4.94 2.53
N VAL A 331 7.70 -3.70 2.86
CA VAL A 331 6.76 -2.66 3.33
C VAL A 331 5.72 -2.35 2.26
N ALA A 332 6.12 -2.21 0.99
CA ALA A 332 5.20 -2.05 -0.12
C ALA A 332 4.23 -3.25 -0.26
N GLY A 333 4.72 -4.47 0.02
CA GLY A 333 3.92 -5.69 0.05
C GLY A 333 2.84 -5.70 1.14
N LEU A 334 3.03 -5.00 2.27
CA LEU A 334 2.02 -4.92 3.34
C LEU A 334 0.73 -4.27 2.85
N ARG A 335 0.83 -3.31 1.93
CA ARG A 335 -0.32 -2.70 1.26
C ARG A 335 -1.20 -3.74 0.56
N HIS A 336 -0.60 -4.69 -0.15
CA HIS A 336 -1.33 -5.74 -0.86
C HIS A 336 -2.02 -6.73 0.08
N ARG A 337 -1.54 -6.81 1.33
CA ARG A 337 -2.20 -7.57 2.40
C ARG A 337 -3.33 -6.78 3.07
N GLY A 338 -3.65 -5.59 2.58
CA GLY A 338 -4.62 -4.71 3.20
C GLY A 338 -4.17 -4.11 4.53
N ILE A 339 -2.86 -4.07 4.83
CA ILE A 339 -2.33 -3.49 6.05
C ILE A 339 -2.03 -2.01 5.82
N GLY A 340 -2.61 -1.12 6.64
CA GLY A 340 -2.24 0.28 6.66
C GLY A 340 -0.88 0.49 7.34
N VAL A 341 0.01 1.27 6.74
CA VAL A 341 1.36 1.48 7.27
C VAL A 341 1.60 2.95 7.56
N LEU A 342 1.98 3.27 8.79
CA LEU A 342 2.57 4.56 9.13
C LEU A 342 4.08 4.36 9.29
N ILE A 343 4.87 5.10 8.51
CA ILE A 343 6.32 4.98 8.50
C ILE A 343 6.98 6.32 8.84
N SER A 344 7.93 6.32 9.76
CA SER A 344 8.87 7.42 9.94
C SER A 344 10.25 6.98 9.51
N ASP A 345 11.00 7.85 8.86
CA ASP A 345 12.43 7.64 8.62
C ASP A 345 13.13 9.00 8.42
N HIS A 346 14.43 9.01 8.68
CA HIS A 346 15.26 10.14 8.38
C HIS A 346 15.75 10.14 6.92
N ASN A 347 15.70 8.99 6.25
CA ASN A 347 16.00 8.88 4.83
C ASN A 347 14.74 9.19 4.00
N VAL A 348 14.63 10.48 3.67
CA VAL A 348 13.46 11.03 2.96
C VAL A 348 13.22 10.35 1.64
N GLU A 349 14.26 10.21 0.83
CA GLU A 349 14.17 9.69 -0.54
C GLU A 349 13.64 8.25 -0.54
N GLN A 350 14.24 7.40 0.30
CA GLN A 350 13.82 6.00 0.43
C GLN A 350 12.37 5.86 0.91
N THR A 351 11.93 6.78 1.75
CA THR A 351 10.55 6.77 2.26
C THR A 351 9.57 7.28 1.20
N LEU A 352 9.91 8.37 0.49
CA LEU A 352 9.05 8.93 -0.56
C LEU A 352 8.82 7.95 -1.72
N ASP A 353 9.73 7.01 -1.95
CA ASP A 353 9.58 5.99 -3.00
C ASP A 353 8.45 4.98 -2.74
N ILE A 354 8.03 4.82 -1.49
CA ILE A 354 7.05 3.78 -1.11
C ILE A 354 5.74 4.30 -0.51
N VAL A 355 5.71 5.57 -0.07
CA VAL A 355 4.50 6.13 0.55
C VAL A 355 3.51 6.65 -0.50
N ASP A 356 2.25 6.65 -0.14
CA ASP A 356 1.17 7.22 -0.93
C ASP A 356 1.04 8.72 -0.73
N ARG A 357 1.20 9.14 0.51
CA ARG A 357 1.16 10.53 0.99
C ARG A 357 1.97 10.63 2.27
N ALA A 358 2.27 11.84 2.69
CA ALA A 358 2.95 12.03 3.96
C ALA A 358 2.46 13.28 4.70
N TYR A 359 2.75 13.28 6.00
CA TYR A 359 2.66 14.43 6.89
C TYR A 359 4.08 14.93 7.16
N ILE A 360 4.30 16.22 6.96
CA ILE A 360 5.58 16.86 7.27
C ILE A 360 5.47 17.54 8.63
N MET A 361 6.18 16.99 9.60
CA MET A 361 6.25 17.54 10.97
C MET A 361 7.42 18.49 11.11
N PHE A 362 7.17 19.62 11.75
CA PHE A 362 8.19 20.58 12.14
C PHE A 362 7.78 21.26 13.45
N ASP A 363 8.71 21.33 14.40
CA ASP A 363 8.50 21.91 15.74
C ASP A 363 7.21 21.44 16.44
N GLY A 364 7.01 20.12 16.43
CA GLY A 364 5.88 19.46 17.11
C GLY A 364 4.53 19.55 16.38
N GLN A 365 4.46 20.11 15.20
CA GLN A 365 3.21 20.30 14.44
C GLN A 365 3.32 19.68 13.05
N VAL A 366 2.18 19.24 12.50
CA VAL A 366 2.08 18.97 11.06
C VAL A 366 1.96 20.31 10.33
N LYS A 367 2.94 20.61 9.49
CA LYS A 367 2.97 21.85 8.69
C LYS A 367 2.33 21.68 7.33
N VAL A 368 2.59 20.55 6.67
CA VAL A 368 2.07 20.25 5.34
C VAL A 368 1.69 18.77 5.31
N SER A 369 0.65 18.44 4.58
CA SER A 369 0.28 17.04 4.28
C SER A 369 -0.25 16.94 2.86
N GLY A 370 0.07 15.86 2.18
CA GLY A 370 -0.36 15.66 0.80
C GLY A 370 0.29 14.43 0.17
N THR A 371 0.01 14.20 -1.09
CA THR A 371 0.68 13.19 -1.91
C THR A 371 2.16 13.52 -2.06
N VAL A 372 2.98 12.52 -2.39
CA VAL A 372 4.43 12.74 -2.60
C VAL A 372 4.68 13.88 -3.58
N ARG A 373 3.90 13.94 -4.66
CA ARG A 373 4.04 14.99 -5.67
C ARG A 373 3.74 16.38 -5.11
N GLU A 374 2.62 16.53 -4.40
CA GLU A 374 2.25 17.81 -3.78
C GLU A 374 3.35 18.29 -2.84
N LEU A 375 3.89 17.39 -2.01
CA LEU A 375 4.95 17.73 -1.07
C LEU A 375 6.27 18.13 -1.74
N VAL A 376 6.66 17.50 -2.84
CA VAL A 376 7.89 17.83 -3.59
C VAL A 376 7.81 19.20 -4.24
N PHE A 377 6.63 19.64 -4.65
CA PHE A 377 6.42 20.95 -5.27
C PHE A 377 6.00 22.05 -4.27
N ASP A 378 5.81 21.71 -2.99
CA ASP A 378 5.56 22.68 -1.94
C ASP A 378 6.88 23.37 -1.48
N ASP A 379 6.91 24.69 -1.58
CA ASP A 379 8.11 25.46 -1.23
C ASP A 379 8.37 25.45 0.29
N THR A 380 7.33 25.38 1.11
CA THR A 380 7.46 25.24 2.56
C THR A 380 8.18 23.93 2.93
N VAL A 381 7.82 22.83 2.27
CA VAL A 381 8.45 21.51 2.47
C VAL A 381 9.91 21.54 2.02
N ALA A 382 10.19 22.22 0.89
CA ALA A 382 11.54 22.42 0.40
C ALA A 382 12.43 23.17 1.43
N ASP A 383 11.91 24.22 2.02
CA ASP A 383 12.65 25.08 2.95
C ASP A 383 12.87 24.43 4.31
N ILE A 384 11.85 23.78 4.88
CA ILE A 384 11.92 23.27 6.25
C ILE A 384 12.46 21.84 6.37
N TYR A 385 12.46 21.06 5.26
CA TYR A 385 12.77 19.64 5.36
C TYR A 385 13.63 19.05 4.23
N LEU A 386 13.26 19.23 2.95
CA LEU A 386 13.97 18.59 1.84
C LEU A 386 15.31 19.24 1.54
N GLY A 387 15.40 20.55 1.69
CA GLY A 387 16.54 21.36 1.27
C GLY A 387 16.65 21.48 -0.26
N PRO A 388 17.46 22.44 -0.76
CA PRO A 388 17.46 22.82 -2.18
C PRO A 388 17.93 21.70 -3.11
N THR A 389 18.94 20.94 -2.72
CA THR A 389 19.54 19.90 -3.58
C THR A 389 18.59 18.71 -3.81
N LEU A 390 17.98 18.20 -2.74
CA LEU A 390 17.05 17.09 -2.85
C LEU A 390 15.77 17.52 -3.55
N THR A 391 15.24 18.71 -3.24
CA THR A 391 14.07 19.29 -3.91
C THR A 391 14.28 19.41 -5.41
N ALA A 392 15.44 19.96 -5.86
CA ALA A 392 15.73 20.10 -7.28
C ALA A 392 15.73 18.73 -7.99
N ARG A 393 16.40 17.72 -7.38
CA ARG A 393 16.48 16.36 -7.93
C ARG A 393 15.09 15.68 -8.00
N LEU A 394 14.30 15.80 -6.95
CA LEU A 394 12.94 15.21 -6.93
C LEU A 394 12.01 15.94 -7.92
N ARG A 395 12.05 17.27 -7.98
CA ARG A 395 11.25 18.06 -8.95
C ARG A 395 11.64 17.71 -10.39
N GLU A 396 12.92 17.53 -10.70
CA GLU A 396 13.37 17.08 -12.01
C GLU A 396 12.84 15.66 -12.33
N ARG A 397 12.92 14.72 -11.40
CA ARG A 397 12.37 13.37 -11.54
C ARG A 397 10.88 13.41 -11.85
N PHE A 398 10.09 14.12 -11.05
CA PHE A 398 8.63 14.22 -11.24
C PHE A 398 8.20 15.09 -12.44
N SER A 399 9.06 16.01 -12.91
CA SER A 399 8.82 16.77 -14.13
C SER A 399 9.10 15.95 -15.38
N ARG A 400 10.17 15.16 -15.41
CA ARG A 400 10.46 14.21 -16.51
C ARG A 400 9.34 13.18 -16.67
N GLU A 401 8.79 12.67 -15.57
CA GLU A 401 7.63 11.79 -15.58
C GLU A 401 6.39 12.46 -16.21
N ARG A 402 6.29 13.80 -16.14
CA ARG A 402 5.23 14.58 -16.77
C ARG A 402 5.47 14.78 -18.28
N ASP A 403 6.69 15.13 -18.66
CA ASP A 403 7.03 15.44 -20.07
C ASP A 403 7.00 14.17 -20.92
N GLU A 404 7.39 13.02 -20.36
CA GLU A 404 7.29 11.72 -21.00
C GLU A 404 5.83 11.24 -21.16
N VAL A 405 4.91 11.74 -20.33
CA VAL A 405 3.46 11.50 -20.42
C VAL A 405 2.79 12.44 -21.42
N THR A 406 3.40 13.62 -21.70
CA THR A 406 2.81 14.64 -22.60
C THR A 406 3.29 14.49 -24.06
N VAL A 407 4.38 13.75 -24.31
CA VAL A 407 5.00 13.55 -25.64
C VAL A 407 4.63 12.18 -26.25
N SER A 408 3.90 11.35 -25.51
CA SER A 408 3.35 10.06 -25.96
C SER A 408 1.82 10.10 -25.96
#